data_2ee8fb7c6c1237e4bd055387d6fa3043
#
_entry.id   2ee8fb7c6c1237e4bd055387d6fa3043
#
_cell.length_a   1.000
_cell.length_b   1.000
_cell.length_c   1.000
_cell.angle_alpha   90.00
_cell.angle_beta   90.00
_cell.angle_gamma   90.00
#
_symmetry.space_group_name_H-M   'P 1'
#
loop_
_entity.id
_entity.type
_entity.pdbx_description
1 polymer ?
#
loop_
_entity_poly.entity_id
_entity_poly.type
_entity_poly.pdbx_seq_one_letter_code
_entity_poly.pdbx_strand_id
1 'polypeptide(L)'
;KVDDLSDAQIRSILAQGKAQGLDVEDGEQVALSMGLSQTEAAKFKARVARLEGAVVPDAVKVKTGSLYTTEVEEQGEAKREEKSLSQKESLDAKLPVAIYGQEVFRQADLKIFERSQDARAPSNYIVGSGDQLGVSVFGTAFFQKEYTVDSRGNIAMDNWGKLNVRGLTFEQVQKLIRARVSPYFNMSSNDMTVTLSYSRTITVNIVGEVQQPGSYKMPAINTAFNALVAAGGPSNSGTLRDIQVLRNGQIVKSLDVYAFLLNPNSKQEFYLEDNDYLFVGPAANVVQIGGEITRPMAYELLPEESVTDLLRYAGGATAKAYAERVQIQRQGENELALMDVTASAYAATLLERGDSIIVPTSNADIRRYVQIDGAVMQPDRYGFFEGMNVGTLISKAGGTLPDIMRKEAFISRTDLDQTQTFISFSLEEALDKGGPVLQNKDVVHILGVPQQDANMAVNIKGAVRSPKKIDYAKGLTLGDVLRLAGGLAPNASYTNVEVYRLNTQVEYNLSKVKVVHELILTTEVPKALLYTLD
;
A
#
# COMPACT_ATOMS: atom_id res chain seq x y z
N LYS A 1 -11.19 -24.38 22.93
CA LYS A 1 -10.78 -23.55 21.78
C LYS A 1 -9.53 -24.14 21.16
N VAL A 2 -9.34 -23.97 19.85
CA VAL A 2 -8.17 -24.55 19.14
C VAL A 2 -6.84 -23.99 19.68
N ASP A 3 -6.85 -22.78 20.18
CA ASP A 3 -5.67 -22.13 20.78
C ASP A 3 -5.23 -22.79 22.10
N ASP A 4 -6.10 -23.54 22.76
CA ASP A 4 -5.84 -24.24 24.03
C ASP A 4 -5.29 -25.67 23.82
N LEU A 5 -5.23 -26.17 22.58
CA LEU A 5 -4.76 -27.50 22.24
C LEU A 5 -3.25 -27.52 22.02
N SER A 6 -2.56 -28.52 22.60
CA SER A 6 -1.14 -28.75 22.29
C SER A 6 -0.97 -29.42 20.93
N ASP A 7 0.22 -29.31 20.33
CA ASP A 7 0.53 -29.92 19.04
C ASP A 7 0.43 -31.49 19.08
N ALA A 8 0.67 -32.08 20.24
CA ALA A 8 0.47 -33.52 20.46
C ALA A 8 -1.01 -33.90 20.42
N GLN A 9 -1.89 -33.08 20.98
CA GLN A 9 -3.34 -33.27 20.94
C GLN A 9 -3.90 -33.09 19.51
N ILE A 10 -3.38 -32.14 18.75
CA ILE A 10 -3.77 -31.93 17.34
C ILE A 10 -3.37 -33.15 16.50
N ARG A 11 -2.17 -33.71 16.68
CA ARG A 11 -1.74 -34.95 16.01
C ARG A 11 -2.59 -36.16 16.38
N SER A 12 -3.03 -36.27 17.64
CA SER A 12 -3.93 -37.32 18.09
C SER A 12 -5.30 -37.23 17.44
N ILE A 13 -5.86 -36.02 17.33
CA ILE A 13 -7.13 -35.74 16.66
C ILE A 13 -7.06 -36.09 15.16
N LEU A 14 -5.96 -35.75 14.50
CA LEU A 14 -5.72 -36.11 13.10
C LEU A 14 -5.61 -37.62 12.90
N ALA A 15 -4.94 -38.32 13.81
CA ALA A 15 -4.82 -39.77 13.76
C ALA A 15 -6.17 -40.47 13.94
N GLN A 16 -7.07 -39.93 14.79
CA GLN A 16 -8.43 -40.44 14.96
C GLN A 16 -9.30 -40.14 13.72
N GLY A 17 -9.17 -38.98 13.10
CA GLY A 17 -9.86 -38.64 11.85
C GLY A 17 -9.47 -39.58 10.70
N LYS A 18 -8.16 -39.85 10.56
CA LYS A 18 -7.64 -40.84 9.58
C LYS A 18 -8.18 -42.25 9.79
N ALA A 19 -8.29 -42.67 11.06
CA ALA A 19 -8.85 -43.98 11.38
C ALA A 19 -10.35 -44.12 11.06
N GLN A 20 -11.05 -43.00 10.91
CA GLN A 20 -12.47 -42.94 10.51
C GLN A 20 -12.66 -42.68 9.00
N GLY A 21 -11.58 -42.71 8.20
CA GLY A 21 -11.63 -42.60 6.74
C GLY A 21 -11.78 -41.14 6.21
N LEU A 22 -11.51 -40.15 7.04
CA LEU A 22 -11.48 -38.72 6.62
C LEU A 22 -10.09 -38.38 6.12
N ASP A 23 -10.01 -37.76 4.93
CA ASP A 23 -8.74 -37.39 4.31
C ASP A 23 -8.16 -36.11 4.98
N VAL A 24 -6.84 -36.07 5.11
CA VAL A 24 -6.14 -35.00 5.86
C VAL A 24 -6.22 -33.62 5.18
N GLU A 25 -6.51 -33.59 3.87
CA GLU A 25 -6.75 -32.34 3.14
C GLU A 25 -8.02 -31.62 3.62
N ASP A 26 -8.96 -32.30 4.26
CA ASP A 26 -10.18 -31.78 4.82
C ASP A 26 -10.13 -31.55 6.35
N GLY A 27 -9.01 -31.08 6.89
CA GLY A 27 -8.87 -30.75 8.32
C GLY A 27 -9.97 -29.82 8.86
N GLU A 28 -10.65 -29.09 7.98
CA GLU A 28 -11.83 -28.29 8.29
C GLU A 28 -13.09 -29.12 8.54
N GLN A 29 -13.31 -30.18 7.75
CA GLN A 29 -14.44 -31.10 7.94
C GLN A 29 -14.27 -31.95 9.20
N VAL A 30 -13.05 -32.36 9.52
CA VAL A 30 -12.75 -33.05 10.78
C VAL A 30 -13.08 -32.18 11.99
N ALA A 31 -12.69 -30.90 11.96
CA ALA A 31 -12.97 -29.96 13.02
C ALA A 31 -14.50 -29.65 13.17
N LEU A 32 -15.21 -29.54 12.06
CA LEU A 32 -16.67 -29.32 12.05
C LEU A 32 -17.43 -30.55 12.55
N SER A 33 -16.99 -31.77 12.20
CA SER A 33 -17.61 -33.02 12.68
C SER A 33 -17.44 -33.22 14.19
N MET A 34 -16.43 -32.57 14.78
CA MET A 34 -16.19 -32.55 16.22
C MET A 34 -16.90 -31.39 16.96
N GLY A 35 -17.79 -30.65 16.27
CA GLY A 35 -18.61 -29.57 16.86
C GLY A 35 -17.90 -28.24 17.04
N LEU A 36 -16.76 -28.01 16.38
CA LEU A 36 -16.10 -26.70 16.37
C LEU A 36 -16.84 -25.73 15.45
N SER A 37 -16.83 -24.42 15.80
CA SER A 37 -17.39 -23.40 14.95
C SER A 37 -16.52 -23.19 13.67
N GLN A 38 -17.09 -22.63 12.63
CA GLN A 38 -16.42 -22.41 11.34
C GLN A 38 -15.11 -21.60 11.48
N THR A 39 -15.09 -20.65 12.41
CA THR A 39 -13.89 -19.83 12.73
C THR A 39 -12.80 -20.64 13.46
N GLU A 40 -13.19 -21.56 14.33
CA GLU A 40 -12.24 -22.45 15.04
C GLU A 40 -11.75 -23.58 14.12
N ALA A 41 -12.59 -24.06 13.20
CA ALA A 41 -12.21 -25.05 12.18
C ALA A 41 -11.15 -24.49 11.20
N ALA A 42 -11.26 -23.23 10.79
CA ALA A 42 -10.27 -22.55 9.97
C ALA A 42 -8.91 -22.40 10.71
N LYS A 43 -8.92 -22.09 12.01
CA LYS A 43 -7.70 -22.06 12.85
C LYS A 43 -7.07 -23.44 13.00
N PHE A 44 -7.88 -24.48 13.15
CA PHE A 44 -7.42 -25.86 13.23
C PHE A 44 -6.69 -26.27 11.95
N LYS A 45 -7.29 -25.99 10.78
CA LYS A 45 -6.69 -26.25 9.46
C LYS A 45 -5.35 -25.52 9.28
N ALA A 46 -5.27 -24.24 9.65
CA ALA A 46 -4.03 -23.45 9.57
C ALA A 46 -2.92 -24.02 10.46
N ARG A 47 -3.26 -24.58 11.62
CA ARG A 47 -2.29 -25.15 12.56
C ARG A 47 -1.84 -26.55 12.13
N VAL A 48 -2.73 -27.33 11.52
CA VAL A 48 -2.39 -28.62 10.89
C VAL A 48 -1.42 -28.42 9.73
N ALA A 49 -1.67 -27.47 8.85
CA ALA A 49 -0.78 -27.15 7.74
C ALA A 49 0.64 -26.75 8.20
N ARG A 50 0.76 -26.05 9.34
CA ARG A 50 2.07 -25.74 9.96
C ARG A 50 2.79 -26.99 10.49
N LEU A 51 2.05 -27.95 11.01
CA LEU A 51 2.62 -29.18 11.56
C LEU A 51 3.07 -30.19 10.48
N GLU A 52 2.49 -30.07 9.28
CA GLU A 52 2.82 -30.91 8.11
C GLU A 52 3.82 -30.25 7.15
N GLY A 53 4.34 -29.06 7.46
CA GLY A 53 5.40 -28.40 6.69
C GLY A 53 4.93 -27.67 5.42
N ALA A 54 3.62 -27.45 5.24
CA ALA A 54 3.08 -26.64 4.14
C ALA A 54 3.15 -25.14 4.48
N VAL A 55 3.73 -24.33 3.61
CA VAL A 55 3.86 -22.87 3.75
C VAL A 55 2.48 -22.23 3.56
N VAL A 56 1.91 -21.65 4.62
CA VAL A 56 0.64 -20.90 4.58
C VAL A 56 0.95 -19.40 4.58
N PRO A 57 0.33 -18.57 3.73
CA PRO A 57 0.53 -17.13 3.72
C PRO A 57 -0.06 -16.48 4.99
N ASP A 58 0.70 -15.55 5.56
CA ASP A 58 0.34 -14.80 6.77
C ASP A 58 -0.94 -13.97 6.62
N ALA A 59 -1.91 -14.23 7.50
CA ALA A 59 -3.10 -13.40 7.66
C ALA A 59 -2.82 -12.21 8.61
N VAL A 60 -3.28 -11.07 8.17
CA VAL A 60 -3.32 -9.74 8.78
C VAL A 60 -3.32 -9.71 10.33
N LYS A 61 -2.28 -9.10 10.93
CA LYS A 61 -2.22 -8.76 12.35
C LYS A 61 -2.77 -7.35 12.59
N VAL A 62 -3.89 -7.29 13.31
CA VAL A 62 -4.38 -6.08 13.96
C VAL A 62 -3.51 -5.81 15.19
N LYS A 63 -2.90 -4.64 15.27
CA LYS A 63 -2.12 -4.18 16.44
C LYS A 63 -3.05 -3.69 17.54
N THR A 64 -3.02 -4.31 18.70
CA THR A 64 -3.36 -3.68 19.97
C THR A 64 -2.08 -3.60 20.81
N GLY A 65 -1.80 -2.40 21.29
CA GLY A 65 -0.56 -2.13 22.00
C GLY A 65 -0.56 -2.60 23.45
N SER A 66 0.60 -2.91 23.97
CA SER A 66 0.97 -2.74 25.37
C SER A 66 2.49 -2.74 25.54
N LEU A 67 2.91 -1.96 26.53
CA LEU A 67 4.24 -1.46 26.85
C LEU A 67 5.16 -2.49 27.56
N TYR A 68 6.47 -2.26 27.38
CA TYR A 68 7.65 -2.56 28.20
C TYR A 68 8.00 -4.01 28.56
N THR A 69 9.16 -4.44 28.13
CA THR A 69 10.31 -4.79 28.97
C THR A 69 11.60 -4.85 28.14
N THR A 70 12.61 -4.21 28.69
CA THR A 70 14.02 -4.16 28.28
C THR A 70 14.70 -5.48 28.58
N GLU A 71 15.38 -6.07 27.60
CA GLU A 71 16.58 -6.86 27.86
C GLU A 71 17.63 -6.57 26.79
N VAL A 72 18.78 -6.13 27.27
CA VAL A 72 20.00 -5.87 26.50
C VAL A 72 20.74 -7.19 26.37
N GLU A 73 21.00 -7.66 25.17
CA GLU A 73 22.08 -8.60 24.92
C GLU A 73 22.86 -8.22 23.65
N GLU A 74 24.15 -8.11 23.86
CA GLU A 74 25.19 -7.95 22.86
C GLU A 74 25.15 -9.09 21.84
N GLN A 75 24.99 -8.77 20.56
CA GLN A 75 25.60 -9.52 19.45
C GLN A 75 25.59 -8.62 18.21
N GLY A 76 26.59 -7.79 18.10
CA GLY A 76 26.96 -7.08 16.89
C GLY A 76 27.80 -7.98 15.98
N GLU A 77 27.69 -7.73 14.69
CA GLU A 77 28.55 -8.11 13.57
C GLU A 77 28.14 -9.23 12.61
N ALA A 78 27.26 -10.16 12.95
CA ALA A 78 26.88 -11.21 11.99
C ALA A 78 25.61 -10.91 11.14
N LYS A 79 24.89 -9.81 11.39
CA LYS A 79 23.60 -9.51 10.73
C LYS A 79 23.66 -8.54 9.53
N ARG A 80 24.82 -8.08 9.14
CA ARG A 80 24.94 -7.18 7.97
C ARG A 80 25.10 -7.91 6.63
N GLU A 81 25.59 -9.13 6.62
CA GLU A 81 25.72 -9.91 5.38
C GLU A 81 24.46 -10.70 5.00
N GLU A 82 23.62 -11.10 5.95
CA GLU A 82 22.37 -11.80 5.63
C GLU A 82 21.27 -10.90 5.05
N LYS A 83 21.30 -9.59 5.31
CA LYS A 83 20.32 -8.65 4.72
C LYS A 83 20.59 -8.34 3.24
N SER A 84 21.80 -8.54 2.76
CA SER A 84 22.13 -8.38 1.33
C SER A 84 21.81 -9.62 0.50
N LEU A 85 21.75 -10.79 1.13
CA LEU A 85 21.39 -12.07 0.48
C LEU A 85 19.88 -12.29 0.44
N SER A 86 19.10 -11.81 1.43
CA SER A 86 17.63 -11.93 1.42
C SER A 86 16.94 -11.00 0.40
N GLN A 87 17.62 -9.97 -0.09
CA GLN A 87 17.14 -9.16 -1.21
C GLN A 87 17.36 -9.82 -2.58
N LYS A 88 18.23 -10.84 -2.68
CA LYS A 88 18.40 -11.60 -3.93
C LYS A 88 17.35 -12.70 -4.14
N GLU A 89 16.78 -13.25 -3.08
CA GLU A 89 15.74 -14.29 -3.18
C GLU A 89 14.33 -13.75 -3.51
N SER A 90 14.09 -12.43 -3.41
CA SER A 90 12.79 -11.84 -3.75
C SER A 90 12.63 -11.46 -5.24
N LEU A 91 13.66 -11.65 -6.06
CA LEU A 91 13.62 -11.35 -7.51
C LEU A 91 13.10 -12.52 -8.35
N ASP A 92 13.03 -13.74 -7.79
CA ASP A 92 12.34 -14.90 -8.38
C ASP A 92 10.84 -14.97 -8.03
N ALA A 93 10.25 -13.88 -7.52
CA ALA A 93 8.82 -13.77 -7.37
C ALA A 93 8.19 -13.94 -8.76
N LYS A 94 7.47 -15.06 -8.95
CA LYS A 94 6.72 -15.41 -10.15
C LYS A 94 6.11 -14.14 -10.75
N LEU A 95 6.43 -13.90 -12.00
CA LEU A 95 5.93 -12.80 -12.82
C LEU A 95 4.43 -12.57 -12.58
N PRO A 96 3.96 -11.33 -12.42
CA PRO A 96 2.53 -11.09 -12.35
C PRO A 96 1.88 -11.68 -13.60
N VAL A 97 0.95 -12.59 -13.40
CA VAL A 97 0.30 -13.38 -14.45
C VAL A 97 -0.59 -12.51 -15.36
N ALA A 98 -0.90 -11.28 -14.94
CA ALA A 98 -1.79 -10.37 -15.65
C ALA A 98 -1.03 -9.21 -16.29
N ILE A 99 -1.27 -8.98 -17.59
CA ILE A 99 -0.82 -7.79 -18.33
C ILE A 99 -1.82 -6.66 -18.05
N TYR A 100 -1.32 -5.42 -17.90
CA TYR A 100 -2.15 -4.23 -17.73
C TYR A 100 -3.26 -4.16 -18.79
N GLY A 101 -4.50 -3.93 -18.32
CA GLY A 101 -5.68 -3.85 -19.20
C GLY A 101 -6.50 -5.14 -19.30
N GLN A 102 -5.96 -6.31 -18.96
CA GLN A 102 -6.73 -7.57 -18.97
C GLN A 102 -7.86 -7.57 -17.92
N GLU A 103 -7.65 -6.94 -16.77
CA GLU A 103 -8.65 -6.90 -15.69
C GLU A 103 -9.93 -6.17 -16.07
N VAL A 104 -9.86 -5.22 -17.00
CA VAL A 104 -11.03 -4.46 -17.46
C VAL A 104 -12.12 -5.38 -18.03
N PHE A 105 -11.70 -6.45 -18.69
CA PHE A 105 -12.62 -7.43 -19.27
C PHE A 105 -13.16 -8.42 -18.24
N ARG A 106 -12.40 -8.70 -17.18
CA ARG A 106 -12.79 -9.64 -16.11
C ARG A 106 -13.79 -9.05 -15.12
N GLN A 107 -13.72 -7.73 -14.91
CA GLN A 107 -14.61 -7.01 -13.99
C GLN A 107 -15.88 -6.50 -14.66
N ALA A 108 -15.95 -6.53 -16.00
CA ALA A 108 -17.11 -6.06 -16.73
C ALA A 108 -18.31 -6.99 -16.47
N ASP A 109 -19.36 -6.43 -15.86
CA ASP A 109 -20.62 -7.15 -15.63
C ASP A 109 -21.32 -7.41 -16.98
N LEU A 110 -21.63 -8.67 -17.27
CA LEU A 110 -22.36 -9.09 -18.48
C LEU A 110 -23.72 -8.39 -18.64
N LYS A 111 -24.24 -7.76 -17.59
CA LYS A 111 -25.46 -6.93 -17.65
C LYS A 111 -25.36 -5.72 -18.60
N ILE A 112 -24.16 -5.39 -19.08
CA ILE A 112 -24.00 -4.37 -20.13
C ILE A 112 -24.77 -4.77 -21.39
N PHE A 113 -24.90 -6.07 -21.68
CA PHE A 113 -25.63 -6.58 -22.85
C PHE A 113 -27.15 -6.53 -22.69
N GLU A 114 -27.68 -6.62 -21.49
CA GLU A 114 -29.11 -6.54 -21.21
C GLU A 114 -29.67 -5.12 -21.41
N ARG A 115 -28.83 -4.09 -21.22
CA ARG A 115 -29.22 -2.68 -21.40
C ARG A 115 -29.25 -2.21 -22.86
N SER A 116 -28.80 -3.04 -23.80
CA SER A 116 -28.73 -2.64 -25.21
C SER A 116 -30.10 -2.54 -25.90
N GLN A 117 -31.16 -3.02 -25.26
CA GLN A 117 -32.54 -2.89 -25.81
C GLN A 117 -33.10 -1.46 -25.72
N ASP A 118 -32.57 -0.62 -24.79
CA ASP A 118 -32.99 0.76 -24.60
C ASP A 118 -31.91 1.79 -25.06
N ALA A 119 -30.80 1.31 -25.61
CA ALA A 119 -29.69 2.18 -26.02
C ALA A 119 -30.05 2.96 -27.30
N ARG A 120 -29.92 4.29 -27.25
CA ARG A 120 -29.97 5.11 -28.47
C ARG A 120 -28.87 4.63 -29.42
N ALA A 121 -29.25 4.28 -30.66
CA ALA A 121 -28.29 3.91 -31.67
C ALA A 121 -27.26 5.06 -31.86
N PRO A 122 -25.97 4.76 -31.83
CA PRO A 122 -24.95 5.76 -32.17
C PRO A 122 -25.14 6.28 -33.58
N SER A 123 -24.76 7.53 -33.83
CA SER A 123 -24.89 8.17 -35.14
C SER A 123 -24.16 7.44 -36.27
N ASN A 124 -23.06 6.74 -35.93
CA ASN A 124 -22.21 5.98 -36.84
C ASN A 124 -22.61 4.49 -36.98
N TYR A 125 -23.69 4.03 -36.31
CA TYR A 125 -24.20 2.66 -36.49
C TYR A 125 -24.64 2.42 -37.93
N ILE A 126 -24.19 1.34 -38.55
CA ILE A 126 -24.55 0.99 -39.94
C ILE A 126 -25.82 0.14 -39.91
N VAL A 127 -26.88 0.73 -40.49
CA VAL A 127 -28.18 0.08 -40.60
C VAL A 127 -28.14 -1.07 -41.58
N GLY A 128 -28.76 -2.19 -41.22
CA GLY A 128 -28.77 -3.41 -42.05
C GLY A 128 -30.11 -4.17 -42.02
N SER A 129 -30.16 -5.22 -42.83
CA SER A 129 -31.34 -6.07 -42.92
C SER A 129 -31.71 -6.71 -41.57
N GLY A 130 -32.96 -6.60 -41.17
CA GLY A 130 -33.48 -7.10 -39.88
C GLY A 130 -33.55 -6.00 -38.80
N ASP A 131 -32.94 -4.85 -38.98
CA ASP A 131 -33.11 -3.72 -38.07
C ASP A 131 -34.52 -3.16 -38.12
N GLN A 132 -35.04 -2.69 -36.97
CA GLN A 132 -36.35 -2.02 -36.91
C GLN A 132 -36.15 -0.55 -36.50
N LEU A 133 -36.73 0.33 -37.28
CA LEU A 133 -36.66 1.78 -37.11
C LEU A 133 -38.04 2.31 -36.70
N GLY A 134 -38.12 2.94 -35.54
CA GLY A 134 -39.27 3.66 -35.07
C GLY A 134 -39.28 5.09 -35.63
N VAL A 135 -40.34 5.48 -36.28
CA VAL A 135 -40.56 6.82 -36.78
C VAL A 135 -41.74 7.42 -36.04
N SER A 136 -41.52 8.52 -35.32
CA SER A 136 -42.57 9.22 -34.58
C SER A 136 -42.61 10.69 -35.06
N VAL A 137 -43.78 11.16 -35.38
CA VAL A 137 -44.09 12.55 -35.70
C VAL A 137 -45.02 13.08 -34.64
N PHE A 138 -44.66 14.20 -34.04
CA PHE A 138 -45.44 14.88 -33.00
C PHE A 138 -45.96 16.21 -33.55
N GLY A 139 -47.11 16.66 -33.09
CA GLY A 139 -47.75 17.90 -33.49
C GLY A 139 -49.23 17.75 -33.79
N THR A 140 -49.74 18.51 -34.73
CA THR A 140 -51.18 18.47 -35.12
C THR A 140 -51.61 17.17 -35.77
N ALA A 141 -50.66 16.39 -36.31
CA ALA A 141 -50.85 15.03 -36.79
C ALA A 141 -49.88 14.12 -36.07
N PHE A 142 -50.39 13.29 -35.15
CA PHE A 142 -49.60 12.26 -34.46
C PHE A 142 -49.47 11.03 -35.35
N PHE A 143 -48.20 10.61 -35.55
CA PHE A 143 -47.91 9.41 -36.30
C PHE A 143 -46.77 8.68 -35.58
N GLN A 144 -46.93 7.39 -35.34
CA GLN A 144 -45.88 6.53 -34.78
C GLN A 144 -45.98 5.16 -35.44
N LYS A 145 -44.88 4.74 -36.07
CA LYS A 145 -44.83 3.43 -36.71
C LYS A 145 -43.40 2.87 -36.73
N GLU A 146 -43.32 1.55 -36.69
CA GLU A 146 -42.07 0.81 -36.83
C GLU A 146 -41.94 0.24 -38.24
N TYR A 147 -40.74 0.31 -38.79
CA TYR A 147 -40.39 -0.18 -40.11
C TYR A 147 -39.20 -1.13 -40.01
N THR A 148 -39.34 -2.33 -40.56
CA THR A 148 -38.26 -3.32 -40.63
C THR A 148 -37.50 -3.18 -41.94
N VAL A 149 -36.18 -3.23 -41.85
CA VAL A 149 -35.29 -3.24 -43.01
C VAL A 149 -35.34 -4.65 -43.64
N ASP A 150 -35.76 -4.71 -44.91
CA ASP A 150 -35.89 -5.97 -45.64
C ASP A 150 -34.52 -6.57 -46.05
N SER A 151 -34.48 -7.79 -46.61
CA SER A 151 -33.28 -8.48 -47.03
C SER A 151 -32.50 -7.76 -48.14
N ARG A 152 -33.13 -6.84 -48.86
CA ARG A 152 -32.52 -5.99 -49.89
C ARG A 152 -32.01 -4.65 -49.32
N GLY A 153 -32.19 -4.41 -48.03
CA GLY A 153 -31.81 -3.17 -47.36
C GLY A 153 -32.79 -2.02 -47.56
N ASN A 154 -34.05 -2.29 -47.85
CA ASN A 154 -35.06 -1.25 -48.00
C ASN A 154 -36.02 -1.24 -46.81
N ILE A 155 -36.51 -0.07 -46.48
CA ILE A 155 -37.70 0.13 -45.65
C ILE A 155 -38.88 0.50 -46.51
N ALA A 156 -40.01 -0.24 -46.36
CA ALA A 156 -41.24 0.08 -47.02
C ALA A 156 -42.09 0.99 -46.14
N MET A 157 -42.17 2.25 -46.51
CA MET A 157 -42.90 3.27 -45.75
C MET A 157 -44.24 3.51 -46.43
N ASP A 158 -45.28 2.95 -45.92
CA ASP A 158 -46.71 2.99 -46.43
C ASP A 158 -46.97 3.99 -47.56
N ASN A 159 -47.23 5.26 -47.21
CA ASN A 159 -47.58 6.32 -48.17
C ASN A 159 -46.36 7.02 -48.80
N TRP A 160 -45.14 6.70 -48.37
CA TRP A 160 -43.92 7.40 -48.80
C TRP A 160 -42.98 6.53 -49.67
N GLY A 161 -43.42 5.30 -49.95
CA GLY A 161 -42.71 4.38 -50.83
C GLY A 161 -41.55 3.64 -50.17
N LYS A 162 -40.63 3.11 -50.97
CA LYS A 162 -39.45 2.40 -50.48
C LYS A 162 -38.24 3.30 -50.42
N LEU A 163 -37.50 3.19 -49.32
CA LEU A 163 -36.19 3.86 -49.14
C LEU A 163 -35.11 2.81 -48.97
N ASN A 164 -34.03 2.91 -49.75
CA ASN A 164 -32.87 2.07 -49.56
C ASN A 164 -31.98 2.68 -48.46
N VAL A 165 -31.71 1.89 -47.41
CA VAL A 165 -30.93 2.29 -46.24
C VAL A 165 -29.72 1.41 -46.03
N ARG A 166 -29.44 0.46 -46.91
CA ARG A 166 -28.33 -0.49 -46.80
C ARG A 166 -27.00 0.25 -46.76
N GLY A 167 -26.17 -0.03 -45.76
CA GLY A 167 -24.84 0.53 -45.64
C GLY A 167 -24.80 2.01 -45.23
N LEU A 168 -25.94 2.64 -45.01
CA LEU A 168 -26.01 4.02 -44.48
C LEU A 168 -25.82 4.02 -42.96
N THR A 169 -25.20 5.06 -42.45
CA THR A 169 -25.15 5.28 -41.00
C THR A 169 -26.54 5.67 -40.48
N PHE A 170 -26.79 5.42 -39.21
CA PHE A 170 -28.07 5.77 -38.58
C PHE A 170 -28.40 7.26 -38.73
N GLU A 171 -27.40 8.14 -38.62
CA GLU A 171 -27.56 9.57 -38.88
C GLU A 171 -28.00 9.86 -40.34
N GLN A 172 -27.40 9.18 -41.32
CA GLN A 172 -27.78 9.32 -42.73
C GLN A 172 -29.20 8.83 -42.96
N VAL A 173 -29.57 7.71 -42.33
CA VAL A 173 -30.94 7.16 -42.40
C VAL A 173 -31.94 8.11 -41.77
N GLN A 174 -31.64 8.71 -40.62
CA GLN A 174 -32.49 9.73 -40.00
C GLN A 174 -32.73 10.93 -40.95
N LYS A 175 -31.66 11.44 -41.57
CA LYS A 175 -31.74 12.54 -42.55
C LYS A 175 -32.58 12.16 -43.77
N LEU A 176 -32.40 10.93 -44.28
CA LEU A 176 -33.11 10.40 -45.44
C LEU A 176 -34.61 10.24 -45.16
N ILE A 177 -34.98 9.66 -44.01
CA ILE A 177 -36.37 9.49 -43.59
C ILE A 177 -37.02 10.88 -43.37
N ARG A 178 -36.31 11.77 -42.70
CA ARG A 178 -36.81 13.10 -42.46
C ARG A 178 -37.09 13.83 -43.79
N ALA A 179 -36.16 13.83 -44.73
CA ALA A 179 -36.33 14.46 -46.03
C ALA A 179 -37.51 13.86 -46.82
N ARG A 180 -37.79 12.57 -46.66
CA ARG A 180 -38.91 11.89 -47.34
C ARG A 180 -40.27 12.22 -46.73
N VAL A 181 -40.32 12.37 -45.41
CA VAL A 181 -41.58 12.54 -44.64
C VAL A 181 -42.00 14.00 -44.49
N SER A 182 -41.02 14.93 -44.34
CA SER A 182 -41.28 16.34 -44.08
C SER A 182 -42.20 17.03 -45.08
N PRO A 183 -42.22 16.73 -46.40
CA PRO A 183 -43.15 17.36 -47.33
C PRO A 183 -44.64 17.09 -47.09
N TYR A 184 -44.93 16.03 -46.35
CA TYR A 184 -46.33 15.59 -46.08
C TYR A 184 -46.86 16.11 -44.74
N PHE A 185 -46.01 16.73 -43.93
CA PHE A 185 -46.38 17.29 -42.62
C PHE A 185 -45.81 18.72 -42.54
N ASN A 186 -46.61 19.62 -42.01
CA ASN A 186 -46.14 20.96 -41.72
C ASN A 186 -45.36 20.95 -40.41
N MET A 187 -44.08 20.54 -40.50
CA MET A 187 -43.23 20.21 -39.34
C MET A 187 -42.11 21.20 -39.13
N SER A 188 -41.82 21.54 -37.89
CA SER A 188 -40.52 22.04 -37.46
C SER A 188 -39.53 20.92 -37.28
N SER A 189 -38.23 21.27 -37.18
CA SER A 189 -37.15 20.25 -37.09
C SER A 189 -37.23 19.33 -35.88
N ASN A 190 -37.98 19.73 -34.85
CA ASN A 190 -38.07 19.01 -33.57
C ASN A 190 -39.30 18.10 -33.46
N ASP A 191 -40.20 18.14 -34.46
CA ASP A 191 -41.46 17.42 -34.38
C ASP A 191 -41.34 15.95 -34.85
N MET A 192 -40.16 15.51 -35.32
CA MET A 192 -39.92 14.17 -35.81
C MET A 192 -38.74 13.52 -35.13
N THR A 193 -38.97 12.32 -34.61
CA THR A 193 -37.93 11.45 -34.02
C THR A 193 -37.83 10.15 -34.79
N VAL A 194 -36.61 9.74 -35.12
CA VAL A 194 -36.30 8.41 -35.68
C VAL A 194 -35.41 7.70 -34.69
N THR A 195 -35.84 6.51 -34.26
CA THR A 195 -35.14 5.67 -33.28
C THR A 195 -34.84 4.31 -33.90
N LEU A 196 -33.82 3.63 -33.37
CA LEU A 196 -33.61 2.20 -33.63
C LEU A 196 -34.40 1.43 -32.56
N SER A 197 -35.56 0.87 -32.91
CA SER A 197 -36.39 0.13 -31.97
C SER A 197 -35.85 -1.27 -31.71
N TYR A 198 -35.22 -1.90 -32.70
CA TYR A 198 -34.59 -3.19 -32.59
C TYR A 198 -33.35 -3.27 -33.49
N SER A 199 -32.25 -3.73 -32.92
CA SER A 199 -31.01 -4.02 -33.65
C SER A 199 -31.00 -5.52 -34.01
N ARG A 200 -30.69 -5.82 -35.25
CA ARG A 200 -30.54 -7.20 -35.72
C ARG A 200 -29.54 -7.99 -34.90
N THR A 201 -29.78 -9.27 -34.74
CA THR A 201 -28.80 -10.18 -34.12
C THR A 201 -27.77 -10.61 -35.17
N ILE A 202 -26.50 -10.52 -34.83
CA ILE A 202 -25.37 -10.99 -35.61
C ILE A 202 -24.66 -12.13 -34.87
N THR A 203 -23.96 -12.98 -35.62
CA THR A 203 -23.07 -14.00 -35.09
C THR A 203 -21.62 -13.53 -35.31
N VAL A 204 -20.84 -13.47 -34.23
CA VAL A 204 -19.43 -13.08 -34.24
C VAL A 204 -18.61 -14.26 -33.75
N ASN A 205 -17.53 -14.57 -34.44
CA ASN A 205 -16.60 -15.65 -34.08
C ASN A 205 -15.38 -15.05 -33.36
N ILE A 206 -15.19 -15.38 -32.08
CA ILE A 206 -14.09 -14.89 -31.26
C ILE A 206 -13.12 -16.04 -31.05
N VAL A 207 -11.88 -15.88 -31.53
CA VAL A 207 -10.89 -16.95 -31.60
C VAL A 207 -9.49 -16.46 -31.21
N GLY A 208 -8.58 -17.41 -30.95
CA GLY A 208 -7.21 -17.15 -30.51
C GLY A 208 -7.08 -17.13 -28.99
N GLU A 209 -6.19 -16.28 -28.50
CA GLU A 209 -5.84 -16.15 -27.09
C GLU A 209 -6.89 -15.36 -26.30
N VAL A 210 -8.09 -15.92 -26.16
CA VAL A 210 -9.21 -15.38 -25.38
C VAL A 210 -9.62 -16.34 -24.28
N GLN A 211 -10.31 -15.86 -23.25
CA GLN A 211 -10.74 -16.70 -22.13
C GLN A 211 -11.75 -17.76 -22.57
N GLN A 212 -12.71 -17.39 -23.40
CA GLN A 212 -13.77 -18.27 -23.90
C GLN A 212 -13.90 -18.11 -25.42
N PRO A 213 -13.13 -18.87 -26.21
CA PRO A 213 -13.26 -18.83 -27.67
C PRO A 213 -14.59 -19.48 -28.10
N GLY A 214 -15.21 -18.92 -29.15
CA GLY A 214 -16.48 -19.47 -29.66
C GLY A 214 -17.24 -18.51 -30.55
N SER A 215 -18.44 -18.92 -30.95
CA SER A 215 -19.38 -18.11 -31.75
C SER A 215 -20.43 -17.49 -30.83
N TYR A 216 -20.53 -16.18 -30.87
CA TYR A 216 -21.41 -15.39 -30.02
C TYR A 216 -22.52 -14.73 -30.82
N LYS A 217 -23.75 -14.85 -30.33
CA LYS A 217 -24.91 -14.14 -30.89
C LYS A 217 -25.16 -12.88 -30.08
N MET A 218 -25.15 -11.74 -30.72
CA MET A 218 -25.31 -10.44 -30.07
C MET A 218 -26.03 -9.43 -30.96
N PRO A 219 -26.69 -8.39 -30.41
CA PRO A 219 -27.20 -7.27 -31.21
C PRO A 219 -26.10 -6.54 -31.95
N ALA A 220 -26.32 -6.18 -33.22
CA ALA A 220 -25.34 -5.52 -34.08
C ALA A 220 -24.92 -4.12 -33.61
N ILE A 221 -25.62 -3.55 -32.63
CA ILE A 221 -25.26 -2.29 -31.98
C ILE A 221 -24.04 -2.45 -31.04
N ASN A 222 -23.65 -3.68 -30.71
CA ASN A 222 -22.49 -3.93 -29.86
C ASN A 222 -21.19 -3.72 -30.64
N THR A 223 -20.20 -3.16 -29.95
CA THR A 223 -18.86 -2.95 -30.50
C THR A 223 -18.00 -4.20 -30.34
N ALA A 224 -16.86 -4.23 -31.03
CA ALA A 224 -15.86 -5.28 -30.87
C ALA A 224 -15.33 -5.39 -29.42
N PHE A 225 -15.25 -4.28 -28.67
CA PHE A 225 -14.94 -4.34 -27.25
C PHE A 225 -16.00 -5.05 -26.43
N ASN A 226 -17.30 -4.82 -26.73
CA ASN A 226 -18.37 -5.53 -26.07
C ASN A 226 -18.31 -7.03 -26.37
N ALA A 227 -18.00 -7.40 -27.60
CA ALA A 227 -17.80 -8.79 -28.00
C ALA A 227 -16.65 -9.46 -27.22
N LEU A 228 -15.52 -8.74 -27.04
CA LEU A 228 -14.41 -9.22 -26.20
C LEU A 228 -14.84 -9.43 -24.74
N VAL A 229 -15.60 -8.50 -24.17
CA VAL A 229 -16.15 -8.64 -22.81
C VAL A 229 -17.02 -9.90 -22.72
N ALA A 230 -17.85 -10.20 -23.72
CA ALA A 230 -18.68 -11.41 -23.75
C ALA A 230 -17.83 -12.70 -23.74
N ALA A 231 -16.64 -12.66 -24.36
CA ALA A 231 -15.69 -13.77 -24.36
C ALA A 231 -14.76 -13.79 -23.12
N GLY A 232 -14.98 -12.93 -22.12
CA GLY A 232 -14.15 -12.82 -20.93
C GLY A 232 -12.82 -12.09 -21.15
N GLY A 233 -12.63 -11.48 -22.33
CA GLY A 233 -11.42 -10.76 -22.73
C GLY A 233 -10.27 -11.64 -23.18
N PRO A 234 -9.12 -11.05 -23.49
CA PRO A 234 -7.89 -11.77 -23.81
C PRO A 234 -7.44 -12.68 -22.65
N SER A 235 -6.86 -13.83 -22.98
CA SER A 235 -6.22 -14.73 -22.02
C SER A 235 -4.95 -14.08 -21.43
N ASN A 236 -4.31 -14.74 -20.47
CA ASN A 236 -3.06 -14.21 -19.87
C ASN A 236 -1.94 -14.06 -20.90
N SER A 237 -1.96 -14.86 -21.98
CA SER A 237 -1.02 -14.81 -23.10
C SER A 237 -1.50 -13.96 -24.28
N GLY A 238 -2.76 -13.50 -24.25
CA GLY A 238 -3.37 -12.76 -25.34
C GLY A 238 -2.93 -11.31 -25.45
N THR A 239 -2.73 -10.85 -26.70
CA THR A 239 -2.39 -9.45 -26.97
C THR A 239 -3.52 -8.49 -26.61
N LEU A 240 -3.14 -7.31 -26.16
CA LEU A 240 -4.02 -6.16 -25.91
C LEU A 240 -3.79 -5.02 -26.92
N ARG A 241 -2.76 -5.17 -27.79
CA ARG A 241 -2.30 -4.09 -28.65
C ARG A 241 -2.66 -4.27 -30.13
N ASP A 242 -2.91 -5.54 -30.57
CA ASP A 242 -3.28 -5.87 -31.95
C ASP A 242 -4.38 -6.93 -31.96
N ILE A 243 -5.59 -6.52 -31.59
CA ILE A 243 -6.77 -7.38 -31.69
C ILE A 243 -7.43 -7.14 -33.03
N GLN A 244 -7.41 -8.15 -33.90
CA GLN A 244 -7.80 -8.02 -35.29
C GLN A 244 -9.26 -8.38 -35.51
N VAL A 245 -9.97 -7.53 -36.23
CA VAL A 245 -11.30 -7.82 -36.76
C VAL A 245 -11.14 -8.21 -38.22
N LEU A 246 -11.53 -9.44 -38.55
CA LEU A 246 -11.46 -9.95 -39.90
C LEU A 246 -12.88 -10.09 -40.48
N ARG A 247 -13.05 -9.62 -41.71
CA ARG A 247 -14.27 -9.73 -42.50
C ARG A 247 -13.93 -10.29 -43.86
N ASN A 248 -14.59 -11.39 -44.24
CA ASN A 248 -14.30 -12.11 -45.50
C ASN A 248 -12.80 -12.47 -45.67
N GLY A 249 -12.15 -12.84 -44.57
CA GLY A 249 -10.72 -13.21 -44.54
C GLY A 249 -9.73 -12.06 -44.63
N GLN A 250 -10.19 -10.80 -44.59
CA GLN A 250 -9.33 -9.62 -44.59
C GLN A 250 -9.44 -8.86 -43.26
N ILE A 251 -8.31 -8.33 -42.79
CA ILE A 251 -8.28 -7.47 -41.58
C ILE A 251 -8.91 -6.13 -41.96
N VAL A 252 -10.05 -5.82 -41.35
CA VAL A 252 -10.77 -4.56 -41.55
C VAL A 252 -10.48 -3.54 -40.47
N LYS A 253 -10.04 -4.00 -39.26
CA LYS A 253 -9.68 -3.15 -38.14
C LYS A 253 -8.71 -3.89 -37.23
N SER A 254 -7.74 -3.17 -36.68
CA SER A 254 -6.97 -3.54 -35.50
C SER A 254 -7.39 -2.66 -34.32
N LEU A 255 -7.58 -3.26 -33.15
CA LEU A 255 -7.98 -2.60 -31.92
C LEU A 255 -6.82 -2.62 -30.93
N ASP A 256 -6.58 -1.49 -30.29
CA ASP A 256 -5.60 -1.32 -29.23
C ASP A 256 -6.31 -0.95 -27.93
N VAL A 257 -6.26 -1.85 -26.95
CA VAL A 257 -6.89 -1.65 -25.64
C VAL A 257 -6.23 -0.50 -24.88
N TYR A 258 -4.91 -0.32 -25.01
CA TYR A 258 -4.23 0.78 -24.33
C TYR A 258 -4.66 2.13 -24.90
N ALA A 259 -4.81 2.24 -26.21
CA ALA A 259 -5.35 3.43 -26.84
C ALA A 259 -6.77 3.73 -26.34
N PHE A 260 -7.59 2.70 -26.13
CA PHE A 260 -8.94 2.86 -25.58
C PHE A 260 -8.91 3.31 -24.10
N LEU A 261 -8.06 2.71 -23.26
CA LEU A 261 -8.00 3.00 -21.83
C LEU A 261 -7.35 4.35 -21.48
N LEU A 262 -6.36 4.75 -22.27
CA LEU A 262 -5.49 5.89 -21.95
C LEU A 262 -5.78 7.14 -22.77
N ASN A 263 -6.53 7.00 -23.85
CA ASN A 263 -6.90 8.13 -24.71
C ASN A 263 -8.42 8.18 -24.93
N PRO A 264 -9.15 9.02 -24.17
CA PRO A 264 -10.61 9.14 -24.31
C PRO A 264 -11.07 9.60 -25.70
N ASN A 265 -10.16 10.19 -26.50
CA ASN A 265 -10.44 10.61 -27.88
C ASN A 265 -10.09 9.54 -28.93
N SER A 266 -9.64 8.37 -28.51
CA SER A 266 -9.33 7.28 -29.44
C SER A 266 -10.59 6.77 -30.11
N LYS A 267 -10.56 6.67 -31.44
CA LYS A 267 -11.65 6.08 -32.25
C LYS A 267 -11.48 4.55 -32.31
N GLN A 268 -11.49 3.91 -31.17
CA GLN A 268 -11.36 2.44 -31.07
C GLN A 268 -12.71 1.71 -31.18
N GLU A 269 -13.84 2.44 -31.12
CA GLU A 269 -15.16 1.87 -31.34
C GLU A 269 -15.28 1.34 -32.78
N PHE A 270 -15.61 0.07 -32.92
CA PHE A 270 -15.84 -0.60 -34.19
C PHE A 270 -17.04 -1.53 -34.08
N TYR A 271 -18.04 -1.33 -34.95
CA TYR A 271 -19.26 -2.17 -35.00
C TYR A 271 -19.00 -3.39 -35.88
N LEU A 272 -19.40 -4.53 -35.34
CA LEU A 272 -19.25 -5.82 -36.00
C LEU A 272 -20.40 -6.09 -36.96
N GLU A 273 -20.12 -6.89 -37.99
CA GLU A 273 -21.13 -7.43 -38.91
C GLU A 273 -21.28 -8.95 -38.72
N ASP A 274 -22.33 -9.50 -39.30
CA ASP A 274 -22.59 -10.93 -39.21
C ASP A 274 -21.46 -11.75 -39.88
N ASN A 275 -20.99 -12.80 -39.17
CA ASN A 275 -19.84 -13.64 -39.51
C ASN A 275 -18.46 -12.95 -39.46
N ASP A 276 -18.32 -11.79 -38.79
CA ASP A 276 -17.00 -11.26 -38.50
C ASP A 276 -16.24 -12.19 -37.54
N TYR A 277 -14.93 -12.21 -37.69
CA TYR A 277 -14.00 -12.86 -36.77
C TYR A 277 -13.27 -11.80 -35.95
N LEU A 278 -13.22 -12.02 -34.66
CA LEU A 278 -12.39 -11.27 -33.74
C LEU A 278 -11.23 -12.18 -33.30
N PHE A 279 -10.03 -11.90 -33.79
CA PHE A 279 -8.84 -12.70 -33.53
C PHE A 279 -7.93 -11.99 -32.54
N VAL A 280 -7.62 -12.69 -31.46
CA VAL A 280 -6.64 -12.25 -30.47
C VAL A 280 -5.40 -13.11 -30.62
N GLY A 281 -4.31 -12.53 -31.07
CA GLY A 281 -3.01 -13.19 -31.15
C GLY A 281 -2.32 -13.31 -29.79
N PRO A 282 -1.16 -13.98 -29.71
CA PRO A 282 -0.32 -13.97 -28.52
C PRO A 282 0.32 -12.59 -28.32
N ALA A 283 0.50 -12.18 -27.07
CA ALA A 283 1.22 -10.95 -26.71
C ALA A 283 2.68 -11.04 -27.13
N ALA A 284 3.15 -10.06 -27.91
CA ALA A 284 4.46 -10.12 -28.55
C ALA A 284 5.59 -9.67 -27.62
N ASN A 285 5.51 -8.45 -27.10
CA ASN A 285 6.57 -7.81 -26.33
C ASN A 285 6.07 -7.44 -24.92
N VAL A 286 6.16 -8.40 -24.00
CA VAL A 286 5.74 -8.21 -22.60
C VAL A 286 6.96 -7.91 -21.76
N VAL A 287 6.92 -6.76 -21.09
CA VAL A 287 7.94 -6.26 -20.16
C VAL A 287 7.34 -6.10 -18.76
N GLN A 288 8.19 -6.08 -17.73
CA GLN A 288 7.78 -5.85 -16.36
C GLN A 288 8.33 -4.56 -15.84
N ILE A 289 7.58 -3.89 -14.96
CA ILE A 289 8.07 -2.74 -14.21
C ILE A 289 7.72 -2.86 -12.74
N GLY A 290 8.69 -2.56 -11.89
CA GLY A 290 8.56 -2.61 -10.44
C GLY A 290 9.34 -1.50 -9.74
N GLY A 291 9.39 -1.58 -8.40
CA GLY A 291 9.99 -0.54 -7.56
C GLY A 291 9.05 0.64 -7.33
N GLU A 292 9.60 1.85 -7.31
CA GLU A 292 8.86 3.08 -6.98
C GLU A 292 8.07 3.64 -8.17
N ILE A 293 7.12 2.86 -8.64
CA ILE A 293 6.20 3.19 -9.73
C ILE A 293 4.75 3.06 -9.27
N THR A 294 3.85 3.83 -9.87
CA THR A 294 2.44 3.89 -9.43
C THR A 294 1.69 2.56 -9.65
N ARG A 295 1.94 1.90 -10.77
CA ARG A 295 1.31 0.61 -11.13
C ARG A 295 2.37 -0.42 -11.51
N PRO A 296 2.97 -1.12 -10.51
CA PRO A 296 3.96 -2.17 -10.76
C PRO A 296 3.26 -3.43 -11.29
N MET A 297 3.46 -3.74 -12.58
CA MET A 297 2.88 -4.92 -13.24
C MET A 297 3.54 -5.19 -14.60
N ALA A 298 3.04 -6.19 -15.34
CA ALA A 298 3.47 -6.45 -16.70
C ALA A 298 2.73 -5.54 -17.70
N TYR A 299 3.42 -5.14 -18.75
CA TYR A 299 2.91 -4.31 -19.85
C TYR A 299 3.29 -4.90 -21.19
N GLU A 300 2.37 -4.86 -22.15
CA GLU A 300 2.66 -5.17 -23.53
C GLU A 300 3.02 -3.89 -24.28
N LEU A 301 4.19 -3.84 -24.89
CA LEU A 301 4.69 -2.70 -25.64
C LEU A 301 4.72 -2.97 -27.15
N LEU A 302 4.49 -1.93 -27.94
CA LEU A 302 4.77 -1.95 -29.36
C LEU A 302 6.28 -1.83 -29.61
N PRO A 303 6.79 -2.28 -30.76
CA PRO A 303 8.24 -2.28 -31.03
C PRO A 303 8.91 -0.91 -30.99
N GLU A 304 8.16 0.16 -31.24
CA GLU A 304 8.63 1.55 -31.21
C GLU A 304 8.50 2.23 -29.86
N GLU A 305 7.91 1.56 -28.86
CA GLU A 305 7.67 2.16 -27.55
C GLU A 305 8.89 2.03 -26.64
N SER A 306 9.15 3.11 -25.94
CA SER A 306 10.34 3.34 -25.12
C SER A 306 10.07 3.21 -23.61
N VAL A 307 11.12 3.35 -22.80
CA VAL A 307 11.00 3.49 -21.34
C VAL A 307 10.03 4.61 -20.97
N THR A 308 10.01 5.72 -21.71
CA THR A 308 9.07 6.83 -21.45
C THR A 308 7.62 6.39 -21.59
N ASP A 309 7.32 5.59 -22.60
CA ASP A 309 5.97 5.09 -22.83
C ASP A 309 5.55 4.12 -21.74
N LEU A 310 6.45 3.20 -21.34
CA LEU A 310 6.23 2.29 -20.24
C LEU A 310 5.94 3.03 -18.93
N LEU A 311 6.75 4.05 -18.59
CA LEU A 311 6.53 4.87 -17.39
C LEU A 311 5.17 5.58 -17.43
N ARG A 312 4.77 6.09 -18.60
CA ARG A 312 3.44 6.69 -18.81
C ARG A 312 2.32 5.68 -18.58
N TYR A 313 2.44 4.47 -19.13
CA TYR A 313 1.46 3.40 -18.93
C TYR A 313 1.39 2.96 -17.46
N ALA A 314 2.51 2.92 -16.78
CA ALA A 314 2.59 2.58 -15.37
C ALA A 314 2.12 3.71 -14.42
N GLY A 315 1.70 4.86 -14.95
CA GLY A 315 1.16 5.97 -14.17
C GLY A 315 2.22 6.88 -13.55
N GLY A 316 3.47 6.79 -14.01
CA GLY A 316 4.60 7.59 -13.53
C GLY A 316 5.21 7.09 -12.22
N ALA A 317 6.38 7.63 -11.91
CA ALA A 317 7.12 7.35 -10.70
C ALA A 317 6.41 7.87 -9.44
N THR A 318 6.56 7.19 -8.30
CA THR A 318 6.04 7.66 -7.02
C THR A 318 6.86 8.84 -6.47
N ALA A 319 6.34 9.51 -5.44
CA ALA A 319 7.07 10.60 -4.77
C ALA A 319 8.39 10.15 -4.09
N LYS A 320 8.55 8.85 -3.86
CA LYS A 320 9.75 8.26 -3.26
C LYS A 320 10.76 7.77 -4.29
N ALA A 321 10.43 7.84 -5.58
CA ALA A 321 11.27 7.35 -6.64
C ALA A 321 12.53 8.21 -6.84
N TYR A 322 13.63 7.56 -7.17
CA TYR A 322 14.78 8.23 -7.76
C TYR A 322 14.59 8.22 -9.29
N ALA A 323 13.84 9.22 -9.78
CA ALA A 323 13.38 9.28 -11.15
C ALA A 323 14.47 9.62 -12.20
N GLU A 324 15.69 9.92 -11.77
CA GLU A 324 16.79 10.28 -12.67
C GLU A 324 17.40 9.08 -13.41
N ARG A 325 17.12 7.87 -12.95
CA ARG A 325 17.53 6.64 -13.63
C ARG A 325 16.55 5.50 -13.37
N VAL A 326 16.50 4.55 -14.28
CA VAL A 326 15.91 3.22 -14.08
C VAL A 326 16.96 2.16 -14.34
N GLN A 327 16.75 0.98 -13.78
CA GLN A 327 17.55 -0.20 -14.07
C GLN A 327 16.74 -1.15 -14.93
N ILE A 328 17.34 -1.64 -16.00
CA ILE A 328 16.77 -2.65 -16.90
C ILE A 328 17.57 -3.92 -16.74
N GLN A 329 16.89 -4.99 -16.39
CA GLN A 329 17.41 -6.36 -16.41
C GLN A 329 16.94 -7.02 -17.69
N ARG A 330 17.88 -7.37 -18.56
CA ARG A 330 17.63 -8.01 -19.86
C ARG A 330 18.27 -9.38 -19.91
N GLN A 331 17.50 -10.39 -20.29
CA GLN A 331 18.03 -11.73 -20.49
C GLN A 331 18.82 -11.79 -21.79
N GLY A 332 20.13 -11.92 -21.70
CA GLY A 332 21.00 -12.27 -22.83
C GLY A 332 21.04 -13.78 -23.08
N GLU A 333 21.83 -14.22 -24.06
CA GLU A 333 21.93 -15.63 -24.41
C GLU A 333 22.42 -16.52 -23.26
N ASN A 334 23.39 -16.04 -22.47
CA ASN A 334 24.02 -16.83 -21.39
C ASN A 334 24.07 -16.09 -20.04
N GLU A 335 23.67 -14.82 -19.99
CA GLU A 335 23.75 -14.00 -18.78
C GLU A 335 22.59 -12.99 -18.68
N LEU A 336 22.32 -12.56 -17.47
CA LEU A 336 21.40 -11.48 -17.21
C LEU A 336 22.16 -10.14 -17.23
N ALA A 337 21.93 -9.32 -18.23
CA ALA A 337 22.53 -8.01 -18.35
C ALA A 337 21.77 -6.98 -17.48
N LEU A 338 22.51 -6.19 -16.72
CA LEU A 338 21.97 -5.06 -15.96
C LEU A 338 22.41 -3.76 -16.63
N MET A 339 21.44 -2.93 -17.03
CA MET A 339 21.68 -1.64 -17.68
C MET A 339 21.10 -0.52 -16.84
N ASP A 340 21.90 0.50 -16.55
CA ASP A 340 21.44 1.75 -15.95
C ASP A 340 21.09 2.74 -17.07
N VAL A 341 19.84 3.17 -17.13
CA VAL A 341 19.35 4.15 -18.11
C VAL A 341 19.01 5.45 -17.39
N THR A 342 19.59 6.55 -17.83
CA THR A 342 19.32 7.88 -17.27
C THR A 342 18.06 8.50 -17.88
N ALA A 343 17.44 9.45 -17.16
CA ALA A 343 16.20 10.10 -17.60
C ALA A 343 16.31 10.76 -18.99
N SER A 344 17.49 11.27 -19.35
CA SER A 344 17.75 11.84 -20.68
C SER A 344 17.69 10.82 -21.82
N ALA A 345 17.90 9.54 -21.51
CA ALA A 345 17.89 8.45 -22.48
C ALA A 345 16.56 7.65 -22.54
N TYR A 346 15.59 7.92 -21.67
CA TYR A 346 14.34 7.16 -21.61
C TYR A 346 13.58 7.09 -22.93
N ALA A 347 13.51 8.21 -23.65
CA ALA A 347 12.79 8.29 -24.92
C ALA A 347 13.51 7.53 -26.07
N ALA A 348 14.81 7.33 -25.95
CA ALA A 348 15.62 6.64 -26.96
C ALA A 348 15.83 5.14 -26.65
N THR A 349 15.52 4.71 -25.44
CA THR A 349 15.73 3.32 -25.02
C THR A 349 14.48 2.50 -25.29
N LEU A 350 14.57 1.63 -26.28
CA LEU A 350 13.53 0.65 -26.61
C LEU A 350 13.66 -0.57 -25.70
N LEU A 351 12.52 -1.15 -25.37
CA LEU A 351 12.40 -2.30 -24.49
C LEU A 351 12.13 -3.57 -25.29
N GLU A 352 12.74 -4.66 -24.85
CA GLU A 352 12.61 -5.97 -25.48
C GLU A 352 11.78 -6.91 -24.61
N ARG A 353 11.25 -7.94 -25.25
CA ARG A 353 10.46 -8.98 -24.58
C ARG A 353 11.24 -9.59 -23.43
N GLY A 354 10.63 -9.61 -22.25
CA GLY A 354 11.22 -10.18 -21.04
C GLY A 354 12.05 -9.20 -20.22
N ASP A 355 12.21 -7.94 -20.68
CA ASP A 355 12.88 -6.92 -19.87
C ASP A 355 12.15 -6.72 -18.54
N SER A 356 12.92 -6.60 -17.48
CA SER A 356 12.43 -6.22 -16.16
C SER A 356 13.02 -4.86 -15.75
N ILE A 357 12.14 -3.88 -15.57
CA ILE A 357 12.50 -2.50 -15.27
C ILE A 357 12.28 -2.23 -13.79
N ILE A 358 13.29 -1.69 -13.10
CA ILE A 358 13.21 -1.33 -11.69
C ILE A 358 13.40 0.18 -11.56
N VAL A 359 12.42 0.85 -10.99
CA VAL A 359 12.51 2.26 -10.58
C VAL A 359 13.03 2.30 -9.15
N PRO A 360 14.27 2.77 -8.90
CA PRO A 360 14.86 2.72 -7.58
C PRO A 360 14.20 3.74 -6.63
N THR A 361 14.28 3.44 -5.34
CA THR A 361 13.87 4.36 -4.29
C THR A 361 14.90 5.48 -4.16
N SER A 362 14.45 6.72 -4.04
CA SER A 362 15.29 7.82 -3.62
C SER A 362 15.69 7.57 -2.16
N ASN A 363 17.00 7.47 -1.90
CA ASN A 363 17.50 7.49 -0.54
C ASN A 363 17.31 8.90 0.04
N ALA A 364 16.07 9.18 0.42
CA ALA A 364 15.72 10.37 1.17
C ALA A 364 16.12 10.20 2.64
N ASP A 365 17.39 9.96 2.92
CA ASP A 365 17.91 10.31 4.22
C ASP A 365 17.68 11.80 4.39
N ILE A 366 17.04 12.17 5.48
CA ILE A 366 16.90 13.58 5.84
C ILE A 366 18.32 14.12 6.01
N ARG A 367 18.84 14.77 4.97
CA ARG A 367 20.25 15.20 4.95
C ARG A 367 20.49 16.48 5.71
N ARG A 368 19.46 17.32 5.89
CA ARG A 368 19.55 18.62 6.56
C ARG A 368 18.64 18.64 7.77
N TYR A 369 19.18 18.23 8.91
CA TYR A 369 18.46 18.24 10.18
C TYR A 369 19.40 18.54 11.34
N VAL A 370 18.84 18.98 12.44
CA VAL A 370 19.40 18.96 13.78
C VAL A 370 18.48 18.18 14.68
N GLN A 371 19.00 17.58 15.72
CA GLN A 371 18.21 16.82 16.68
C GLN A 371 18.29 17.49 18.05
N ILE A 372 17.20 17.43 18.79
CA ILE A 372 17.17 17.83 20.19
C ILE A 372 16.57 16.71 21.00
N ASP A 373 17.19 16.40 22.12
CA ASP A 373 16.70 15.39 23.05
C ASP A 373 16.80 15.86 24.52
N GLY A 374 16.29 15.05 25.44
CA GLY A 374 16.26 15.36 26.87
C GLY A 374 15.04 16.18 27.30
N ALA A 375 15.26 17.16 28.18
CA ALA A 375 14.20 17.88 28.88
C ALA A 375 13.57 19.02 28.04
N VAL A 376 13.01 18.70 26.90
CA VAL A 376 12.24 19.60 26.01
C VAL A 376 10.84 19.05 25.81
N MET A 377 9.91 19.90 25.35
CA MET A 377 8.51 19.51 25.16
C MET A 377 8.33 18.47 24.05
N GLN A 378 9.09 18.61 22.95
CA GLN A 378 9.01 17.71 21.80
C GLN A 378 10.44 17.34 21.33
N PRO A 379 11.06 16.32 21.94
CA PRO A 379 12.34 15.82 21.48
C PRO A 379 12.18 15.12 20.13
N ASP A 380 12.83 15.64 19.09
CA ASP A 380 12.76 15.11 17.73
C ASP A 380 13.85 15.70 16.81
N ARG A 381 13.83 15.34 15.53
CA ARG A 381 14.64 15.93 14.47
C ARG A 381 13.90 17.11 13.83
N TYR A 382 14.63 18.20 13.67
CA TYR A 382 14.11 19.43 13.08
C TYR A 382 14.90 19.83 11.85
N GLY A 383 14.24 20.41 10.85
CA GLY A 383 14.91 20.88 9.64
C GLY A 383 15.96 21.96 9.95
N PHE A 384 17.19 21.72 9.49
CA PHE A 384 18.32 22.62 9.62
C PHE A 384 18.33 23.71 8.55
N PHE A 385 18.69 24.92 8.92
CA PHE A 385 19.01 26.03 8.02
C PHE A 385 20.25 26.78 8.54
N GLU A 386 20.97 27.43 7.64
CA GLU A 386 22.20 28.16 7.98
C GLU A 386 21.92 29.32 8.94
N GLY A 387 22.73 29.45 9.97
CA GLY A 387 22.52 30.45 11.04
C GLY A 387 21.56 30.02 12.15
N MET A 388 21.02 28.80 12.09
CA MET A 388 20.20 28.26 13.17
C MET A 388 21.02 28.10 14.44
N ASN A 389 20.46 28.57 15.56
CA ASN A 389 21.08 28.47 16.89
C ASN A 389 20.25 27.59 17.82
N VAL A 390 20.81 27.27 18.98
CA VAL A 390 20.15 26.42 20.01
C VAL A 390 18.81 26.99 20.45
N GLY A 391 18.72 28.30 20.71
CA GLY A 391 17.46 28.95 21.11
C GLY A 391 16.35 28.80 20.10
N THR A 392 16.67 28.90 18.80
CA THR A 392 15.72 28.65 17.71
C THR A 392 15.28 27.19 17.69
N LEU A 393 16.18 26.24 17.92
CA LEU A 393 15.86 24.82 17.97
C LEU A 393 14.95 24.51 19.16
N ILE A 394 15.25 25.04 20.36
CA ILE A 394 14.42 24.88 21.55
C ILE A 394 13.01 25.47 21.32
N SER A 395 12.91 26.63 20.68
CA SER A 395 11.62 27.24 20.34
C SER A 395 10.81 26.35 19.40
N LYS A 396 11.45 25.73 18.39
CA LYS A 396 10.80 24.76 17.50
C LYS A 396 10.36 23.49 18.24
N ALA A 397 11.10 23.07 19.26
CA ALA A 397 10.77 21.94 20.12
C ALA A 397 9.67 22.25 21.16
N GLY A 398 9.04 23.43 21.06
CA GLY A 398 7.97 23.84 21.97
C GLY A 398 8.46 24.37 23.32
N GLY A 399 9.76 24.60 23.49
CA GLY A 399 10.39 25.03 24.74
C GLY A 399 10.92 23.89 25.58
N THR A 400 11.42 24.25 26.77
CA THR A 400 11.98 23.30 27.75
C THR A 400 10.93 22.84 28.75
N LEU A 401 11.14 21.69 29.36
CA LEU A 401 10.37 21.26 30.54
C LEU A 401 10.69 22.13 31.75
N PRO A 402 9.83 22.15 32.79
CA PRO A 402 10.07 22.96 33.99
C PRO A 402 11.34 22.57 34.79
N ASP A 403 11.64 21.26 34.82
CA ASP A 403 12.71 20.68 35.63
C ASP A 403 13.97 20.47 34.81
N ILE A 404 14.65 21.56 34.46
CA ILE A 404 15.87 21.57 33.63
C ILE A 404 17.10 22.02 34.40
N MET A 405 18.27 21.50 34.00
CA MET A 405 19.58 22.02 34.43
C MET A 405 19.91 23.26 33.60
N ARG A 406 19.71 24.46 34.17
CA ARG A 406 19.88 25.74 33.45
C ARG A 406 21.35 26.09 33.13
N LYS A 407 22.29 25.54 33.88
CA LYS A 407 23.72 25.90 33.79
C LYS A 407 24.46 25.17 32.69
N GLU A 408 24.06 23.96 32.36
CA GLU A 408 24.76 23.12 31.40
C GLU A 408 23.83 22.39 30.45
N ALA A 409 24.17 22.44 29.18
CA ALA A 409 23.63 21.63 28.11
C ALA A 409 24.74 21.33 27.12
N PHE A 410 24.53 20.36 26.24
CA PHE A 410 25.59 19.88 25.36
C PHE A 410 25.10 19.79 23.93
N ILE A 411 26.06 20.04 22.99
CA ILE A 411 25.90 19.71 21.59
C ILE A 411 26.84 18.56 21.27
N SER A 412 26.33 17.47 20.77
CA SER A 412 27.08 16.39 20.16
C SER A 412 27.21 16.67 18.65
N ARG A 413 28.42 16.89 18.18
CA ARG A 413 28.74 17.16 16.79
C ARG A 413 29.58 16.04 16.21
N THR A 414 29.21 15.54 15.04
CA THR A 414 30.05 14.59 14.30
C THR A 414 30.79 15.33 13.21
N ASP A 415 32.10 15.39 13.31
CA ASP A 415 32.95 16.03 12.34
C ASP A 415 33.13 15.19 11.05
N LEU A 416 33.74 15.77 10.01
CA LEU A 416 33.93 15.11 8.71
C LEU A 416 34.76 13.83 8.77
N ASP A 417 35.63 13.71 9.76
CA ASP A 417 36.46 12.54 10.05
C ASP A 417 35.75 11.48 10.91
N GLN A 418 34.46 11.67 11.16
CA GLN A 418 33.59 10.85 12.01
C GLN A 418 33.95 10.89 13.51
N THR A 419 34.79 11.80 13.94
CA THR A 419 35.02 12.05 15.37
C THR A 419 33.81 12.77 15.98
N GLN A 420 33.48 12.42 17.22
CA GLN A 420 32.42 13.12 17.97
C GLN A 420 33.02 14.15 18.91
N THR A 421 32.60 15.39 18.78
CA THR A 421 32.96 16.51 19.63
C THR A 421 31.77 16.89 20.50
N PHE A 422 32.01 17.06 21.83
CA PHE A 422 31.01 17.55 22.76
C PHE A 422 31.28 19.01 23.10
N ILE A 423 30.33 19.88 22.83
CA ILE A 423 30.39 21.31 23.09
C ILE A 423 29.45 21.64 24.24
N SER A 424 29.98 22.00 25.42
CA SER A 424 29.16 22.44 26.55
C SER A 424 28.81 23.92 26.38
N PHE A 425 27.59 24.29 26.80
CA PHE A 425 27.10 25.67 26.80
C PHE A 425 26.13 25.92 27.96
N SER A 426 25.99 27.20 28.32
CA SER A 426 24.98 27.62 29.30
C SER A 426 23.58 27.66 28.64
N LEU A 427 22.66 26.85 29.14
CA LEU A 427 21.29 26.84 28.64
C LEU A 427 20.58 28.16 28.95
N GLU A 428 20.87 28.80 30.08
CA GLU A 428 20.29 30.10 30.46
C GLU A 428 20.69 31.18 29.44
N GLU A 429 21.94 31.24 29.04
CA GLU A 429 22.40 32.17 27.99
C GLU A 429 21.82 31.83 26.62
N ALA A 430 21.65 30.56 26.32
CA ALA A 430 21.05 30.12 25.06
C ALA A 430 19.58 30.51 24.94
N LEU A 431 18.83 30.45 26.02
CA LEU A 431 17.43 30.90 26.07
C LEU A 431 17.30 32.42 25.92
N ASP A 432 18.28 33.18 26.46
CA ASP A 432 18.27 34.65 26.43
C ASP A 432 18.80 35.22 25.11
N LYS A 433 19.93 34.66 24.62
CA LYS A 433 20.73 35.22 23.50
C LYS A 433 20.78 34.32 22.28
N GLY A 434 20.09 33.20 22.31
CA GLY A 434 20.05 32.21 21.21
C GLY A 434 21.16 31.14 21.28
N GLY A 435 22.21 31.33 22.05
CA GLY A 435 23.28 30.36 22.27
C GLY A 435 24.11 30.01 21.03
N PRO A 436 24.86 28.89 21.04
CA PRO A 436 25.73 28.47 19.95
C PRO A 436 24.97 28.25 18.64
N VAL A 437 25.67 28.55 17.52
CA VAL A 437 25.19 28.24 16.17
C VAL A 437 25.37 26.76 15.91
N LEU A 438 24.30 26.14 15.42
CA LEU A 438 24.27 24.74 15.11
C LEU A 438 24.80 24.45 13.72
N GLN A 439 25.31 23.24 13.55
CA GLN A 439 25.69 22.68 12.27
C GLN A 439 24.71 21.55 11.90
N ASN A 440 24.71 21.18 10.61
CA ASN A 440 23.92 20.07 10.13
C ASN A 440 24.26 18.76 10.86
N LYS A 441 23.26 18.04 11.33
CA LYS A 441 23.34 16.79 12.10
C LYS A 441 23.81 16.96 13.56
N ASP A 442 23.92 18.18 14.08
CA ASP A 442 24.17 18.37 15.51
C ASP A 442 23.01 17.76 16.34
N VAL A 443 23.35 17.21 17.48
CA VAL A 443 22.40 16.73 18.48
C VAL A 443 22.55 17.58 19.75
N VAL A 444 21.49 18.26 20.14
CA VAL A 444 21.44 19.10 21.34
C VAL A 444 20.84 18.31 22.47
N HIS A 445 21.57 18.19 23.59
CA HIS A 445 21.15 17.48 24.78
C HIS A 445 20.78 18.46 25.88
N ILE A 446 19.50 18.54 26.23
CA ILE A 446 18.99 19.36 27.32
C ILE A 446 18.82 18.47 28.56
N LEU A 447 19.63 18.71 29.57
CA LEU A 447 19.59 17.90 30.79
C LEU A 447 18.43 18.31 31.68
N GLY A 448 17.63 17.32 32.09
CA GLY A 448 16.69 17.49 33.20
C GLY A 448 17.41 17.49 34.55
N VAL A 449 16.86 18.20 35.52
CA VAL A 449 17.26 17.99 36.91
C VAL A 449 16.97 16.52 37.21
N PRO A 450 17.96 15.74 37.71
CA PRO A 450 17.69 14.39 38.11
C PRO A 450 16.52 14.45 39.10
N GLN A 451 15.39 13.93 38.75
CA GLN A 451 14.34 13.68 39.73
C GLN A 451 15.01 12.78 40.75
N GLN A 452 15.01 13.21 42.00
CA GLN A 452 15.43 12.35 43.12
C GLN A 452 14.78 11.00 42.85
N ASP A 453 15.63 9.98 42.60
CA ASP A 453 15.14 8.69 42.15
C ASP A 453 13.92 8.33 42.98
N ALA A 454 12.80 8.08 42.31
CA ALA A 454 11.57 7.59 42.94
C ALA A 454 11.78 6.25 43.67
N ASN A 455 13.00 5.73 43.62
CA ASN A 455 13.52 4.54 44.29
C ASN A 455 14.38 4.83 45.51
N MET A 456 14.68 6.09 45.85
CA MET A 456 15.34 6.36 47.13
C MET A 456 14.41 6.00 48.26
N ALA A 457 14.84 5.07 49.06
CA ALA A 457 14.03 4.62 50.19
C ALA A 457 14.87 4.27 51.41
N VAL A 458 14.32 4.54 52.56
CA VAL A 458 14.85 4.15 53.83
C VAL A 458 14.27 2.79 54.22
N ASN A 459 15.14 1.80 54.42
CA ASN A 459 14.71 0.48 54.90
C ASN A 459 14.85 0.44 56.43
N ILE A 460 13.75 0.29 57.13
CA ILE A 460 13.77 0.08 58.58
C ILE A 460 13.58 -1.41 58.87
N LYS A 461 14.53 -1.97 59.64
CA LYS A 461 14.57 -3.37 60.04
C LYS A 461 14.86 -3.49 61.53
N GLY A 462 14.73 -4.68 62.10
CA GLY A 462 14.99 -4.96 63.49
C GLY A 462 13.75 -4.88 64.39
N ALA A 463 13.93 -4.54 65.68
CA ALA A 463 12.86 -4.55 66.67
C ALA A 463 11.94 -3.30 66.59
N VAL A 464 11.29 -3.13 65.42
CA VAL A 464 10.19 -2.18 65.20
C VAL A 464 8.89 -2.95 64.99
N ARG A 465 7.75 -2.29 65.27
CA ARG A 465 6.45 -2.99 65.16
C ARG A 465 6.09 -3.40 63.75
N SER A 466 6.51 -2.61 62.74
CA SER A 466 6.24 -2.88 61.33
C SER A 466 7.49 -2.58 60.50
N PRO A 467 8.44 -3.52 60.36
CA PRO A 467 9.60 -3.36 59.47
C PRO A 467 9.14 -3.16 58.05
N LYS A 468 9.60 -2.09 57.38
CA LYS A 468 9.18 -1.77 55.99
C LYS A 468 10.18 -0.86 55.27
N LYS A 469 10.00 -0.74 53.97
CA LYS A 469 10.64 0.25 53.11
C LYS A 469 9.75 1.51 53.09
N ILE A 470 10.32 2.68 53.33
CA ILE A 470 9.66 3.99 53.37
C ILE A 470 10.32 4.84 52.27
N ASP A 471 9.52 5.49 51.46
CA ASP A 471 10.06 6.37 50.42
C ASP A 471 10.76 7.56 51.06
N TYR A 472 11.95 7.89 50.55
CA TYR A 472 12.74 8.99 51.06
C TYR A 472 12.09 10.32 50.69
N ALA A 473 12.02 11.22 51.64
CA ALA A 473 11.61 12.61 51.44
C ALA A 473 12.63 13.55 52.11
N LYS A 474 12.94 14.67 51.49
CA LYS A 474 13.84 15.68 52.06
C LYS A 474 13.29 16.16 53.39
N GLY A 475 14.12 16.12 54.43
CA GLY A 475 13.72 16.49 55.80
C GLY A 475 13.12 15.33 56.62
N LEU A 476 13.10 14.11 56.08
CA LEU A 476 12.68 12.93 56.83
C LEU A 476 13.68 12.66 57.96
N THR A 477 13.16 12.60 59.21
CA THR A 477 13.98 12.33 60.39
C THR A 477 13.91 10.87 60.81
N LEU A 478 14.90 10.38 61.56
CA LEU A 478 14.89 9.06 62.16
C LEU A 478 13.63 8.84 63.03
N GLY A 479 13.19 9.91 63.75
CA GLY A 479 11.96 9.87 64.51
C GLY A 479 10.70 9.65 63.66
N ASP A 480 10.66 10.24 62.47
CA ASP A 480 9.56 10.03 61.52
C ASP A 480 9.55 8.62 60.96
N VAL A 481 10.72 8.08 60.60
CA VAL A 481 10.86 6.72 60.14
C VAL A 481 10.40 5.70 61.20
N LEU A 482 10.78 5.92 62.45
CA LEU A 482 10.33 5.10 63.58
C LEU A 482 8.81 5.19 63.80
N ARG A 483 8.22 6.39 63.74
CA ARG A 483 6.76 6.58 63.83
C ARG A 483 6.02 5.91 62.69
N LEU A 484 6.53 6.05 61.47
CA LEU A 484 5.94 5.42 60.30
C LEU A 484 6.04 3.87 60.38
N ALA A 485 7.03 3.32 61.05
CA ALA A 485 7.18 1.90 61.32
C ALA A 485 6.36 1.42 62.53
N GLY A 486 5.46 2.27 63.07
CA GLY A 486 4.62 1.93 64.23
C GLY A 486 5.32 2.00 65.57
N GLY A 487 6.54 2.56 65.63
CA GLY A 487 7.35 2.65 66.84
C GLY A 487 8.16 1.40 67.13
N LEU A 488 8.88 1.43 68.22
CA LEU A 488 9.70 0.32 68.71
C LEU A 488 8.84 -0.88 69.18
N ALA A 489 9.30 -2.07 68.91
CA ALA A 489 8.67 -3.27 69.48
C ALA A 489 8.97 -3.42 70.99
N PRO A 490 8.17 -4.16 71.77
CA PRO A 490 8.37 -4.31 73.22
C PRO A 490 9.74 -4.84 73.61
N ASN A 491 10.42 -5.57 72.73
CA ASN A 491 11.74 -6.16 72.93
C ASN A 491 12.90 -5.34 72.31
N ALA A 492 12.62 -4.10 71.94
CA ALA A 492 13.63 -3.23 71.30
C ALA A 492 14.58 -2.63 72.35
N SER A 493 15.84 -2.46 71.97
CA SER A 493 16.77 -1.64 72.70
C SER A 493 16.41 -0.15 72.53
N TYR A 494 16.34 0.59 73.59
CA TYR A 494 16.07 2.04 73.56
C TYR A 494 17.34 2.88 73.58
N THR A 495 18.51 2.22 73.55
CA THR A 495 19.82 2.86 73.65
C THR A 495 20.58 2.95 72.33
N ASN A 496 20.35 2.02 71.44
CA ASN A 496 21.15 1.92 70.21
C ASN A 496 20.27 1.77 68.97
N VAL A 497 20.50 2.65 67.99
CA VAL A 497 19.97 2.55 66.63
C VAL A 497 21.15 2.67 65.67
N GLU A 498 21.26 1.70 64.81
CA GLU A 498 22.30 1.70 63.77
C GLU A 498 21.73 2.27 62.47
N VAL A 499 22.40 3.28 61.90
CA VAL A 499 22.03 3.91 60.63
C VAL A 499 23.14 3.60 59.61
N TYR A 500 22.76 2.87 58.59
CA TYR A 500 23.63 2.55 57.44
C TYR A 500 23.33 3.53 56.32
N ARG A 501 24.33 4.30 55.88
CA ARG A 501 24.20 5.26 54.78
C ARG A 501 25.15 4.89 53.67
N LEU A 502 24.65 4.85 52.46
CA LEU A 502 25.47 4.70 51.24
C LEU A 502 25.98 6.10 50.86
N ASN A 503 27.25 6.34 50.99
CA ASN A 503 27.82 7.59 50.57
C ASN A 503 28.52 7.38 49.20
N THR A 504 27.94 7.94 48.13
CA THR A 504 28.53 7.97 46.79
C THR A 504 29.17 9.36 46.58
N GLN A 505 30.46 9.49 46.82
CA GLN A 505 31.21 10.64 46.34
C GLN A 505 31.78 10.31 44.97
N VAL A 506 31.33 11.02 43.95
CA VAL A 506 31.95 11.01 42.62
C VAL A 506 32.95 12.14 42.54
N GLU A 507 34.22 11.84 42.70
CA GLU A 507 35.30 12.79 42.40
C GLU A 507 35.65 12.72 40.93
N TYR A 508 35.33 13.79 40.18
CA TYR A 508 35.81 13.98 38.80
C TYR A 508 37.23 14.48 38.83
N ASN A 509 38.19 13.60 38.66
CA ASN A 509 39.58 13.99 38.37
C ASN A 509 39.77 13.95 36.85
N LEU A 510 40.18 15.05 36.23
CA LEU A 510 40.34 15.22 34.78
C LEU A 510 41.25 14.17 34.10
N SER A 511 41.95 13.34 34.86
CA SER A 511 42.77 12.25 34.36
C SER A 511 42.33 10.84 34.75
N LYS A 512 41.45 10.65 35.71
CA LYS A 512 40.91 9.32 36.10
C LYS A 512 39.57 9.46 36.81
N VAL A 513 38.51 8.90 36.27
CA VAL A 513 37.24 8.75 36.98
C VAL A 513 37.36 7.56 37.94
N LYS A 514 37.40 7.84 39.25
CA LYS A 514 37.36 6.81 40.27
C LYS A 514 36.05 6.91 41.04
N VAL A 515 35.17 5.92 40.86
CA VAL A 515 33.98 5.79 41.70
C VAL A 515 34.37 5.12 42.98
N VAL A 516 34.30 5.84 44.10
CA VAL A 516 34.53 5.30 45.43
C VAL A 516 33.19 5.09 46.11
N HIS A 517 32.83 3.86 46.36
CA HIS A 517 31.69 3.51 47.21
C HIS A 517 32.21 3.34 48.64
N GLU A 518 31.87 4.25 49.52
CA GLU A 518 32.22 4.16 50.93
C GLU A 518 30.96 3.89 51.75
N LEU A 519 30.94 2.74 52.42
CA LEU A 519 29.88 2.38 53.36
C LEU A 519 30.27 2.94 54.74
N ILE A 520 29.64 4.02 55.16
CA ILE A 520 29.89 4.58 56.50
C ILE A 520 28.93 3.94 57.49
N LEU A 521 29.49 3.17 58.41
CA LEU A 521 28.77 2.62 59.56
C LEU A 521 28.85 3.64 60.70
N THR A 522 27.70 4.21 61.09
CA THR A 522 27.59 5.01 62.30
C THR A 522 26.93 4.17 63.39
N THR A 523 27.65 3.87 64.44
CA THR A 523 27.24 2.92 65.47
C THR A 523 26.53 3.51 66.68
N GLU A 524 26.46 4.80 66.84
CA GLU A 524 25.78 5.43 67.99
C GLU A 524 25.00 6.67 67.60
N VAL A 525 23.68 6.62 67.80
CA VAL A 525 22.83 7.80 67.76
C VAL A 525 22.57 8.27 69.21
N PRO A 526 23.12 9.39 69.66
CA PRO A 526 22.82 9.95 70.96
C PRO A 526 21.35 10.26 71.01
N LYS A 527 20.77 10.31 72.19
CA LYS A 527 19.34 10.55 72.61
C LYS A 527 18.59 11.63 71.81
N ALA A 528 19.15 12.36 70.93
CA ALA A 528 18.52 13.38 70.12
C ALA A 528 17.81 12.74 68.90
N LEU A 529 16.52 12.67 68.99
CA LEU A 529 15.59 12.20 67.96
C LEU A 529 15.54 13.09 66.68
N LEU A 530 16.50 13.96 66.47
CA LEU A 530 16.60 14.88 65.34
C LEU A 530 17.84 14.55 64.50
N TYR A 531 17.80 13.42 63.84
CA TYR A 531 18.78 13.11 62.79
C TYR A 531 18.07 13.27 61.44
N THR A 532 18.49 14.24 60.65
CA THR A 532 18.05 14.34 59.25
C THR A 532 18.75 13.25 58.42
N LEU A 533 17.97 12.51 57.70
CA LEU A 533 18.46 11.51 56.75
C LEU A 533 18.72 12.24 55.42
N ASP A 534 19.94 12.79 55.20
CA ASP A 534 20.35 13.39 53.92
C ASP A 534 20.85 12.33 52.96
#